data_56982b06adb769094da691c763da058d
#
_entry.id   56982b06adb769094da691c763da058d
#
_cell.length_a   1.000
_cell.length_b   1.000
_cell.length_c   1.000
_cell.angle_alpha   90.00
_cell.angle_beta   90.00
_cell.angle_gamma   90.00
#
_symmetry.space_group_name_H-M   'P 1'
#
loop_
_entity.id
_entity.type
_entity.pdbx_description
1 polymer ?
#
loop_
_entity_poly.entity_id
_entity_poly.type
_entity_poly.pdbx_seq_one_letter_code
_entity_poly.pdbx_strand_id
1 'polypeptide(L)'
;MDDKQLQALANELAKNLKTPEDLSQFDRLLKKISVEAALNAELTHHLGHEKNQPKSGTNSRNGYSTKTVTTTDGPMELRTPRDRDGSFEPQLVKKNQTRITGMDNQILALYARGMTTREITSVFKEMYDADVSPALISKVTDAAIDQVVEWQNRPLDAIYPIVYLECIVLKVRQDSRVINRAVFLALGINLDGQKELPGMWLAENEGAKFWLNVLTELKNRGLNDILIACVDGLKGFPEAINAVYPETQIQLCIVHMARNSLRFLAWKDYEAVTRDLKQVYRAATEEGALQALDAFGKEWDARYPQISRSWRANWPNVATFFVYSEAIRKVIYTTNAIESLNSVIRHAIKKRKVFPIDESVKKVMRLAIQSASQKWTMPLQDWRIAMSRFIIEFGDCCGQLKLATALEFFQYRFSDSFGGNPPLYSCGLSAL
;
A
#
# COMPACT_ATOMS: atom_id res chain seq x y z
N MET A 1 15.10 30.06 -19.79
CA MET A 1 15.21 29.88 -21.26
C MET A 1 13.83 30.06 -21.82
N ASP A 2 13.65 30.94 -22.81
CA ASP A 2 12.35 31.20 -23.43
C ASP A 2 12.02 30.01 -24.40
N ASP A 3 10.75 29.63 -24.49
CA ASP A 3 10.29 28.51 -25.34
C ASP A 3 10.74 28.63 -26.79
N LYS A 4 10.85 29.86 -27.30
CA LYS A 4 11.37 30.13 -28.65
C LYS A 4 12.86 29.79 -28.80
N GLN A 5 13.67 30.03 -27.79
CA GLN A 5 15.10 29.68 -27.79
C GLN A 5 15.29 28.17 -27.71
N LEU A 6 14.46 27.48 -26.89
CA LEU A 6 14.43 26.02 -26.80
C LEU A 6 14.02 25.39 -28.15
N GLN A 7 12.99 25.94 -28.80
CA GLN A 7 12.51 25.46 -30.08
C GLN A 7 13.55 25.65 -31.20
N ALA A 8 14.26 26.79 -31.23
CA ALA A 8 15.30 27.03 -32.21
C ALA A 8 16.48 26.05 -32.04
N LEU A 9 16.89 25.81 -30.78
CA LEU A 9 17.95 24.87 -30.47
C LEU A 9 17.52 23.42 -30.84
N ALA A 10 16.30 23.04 -30.51
CA ALA A 10 15.75 21.73 -30.87
C ALA A 10 15.71 21.51 -32.39
N ASN A 11 15.31 22.51 -33.16
CA ASN A 11 15.28 22.45 -34.63
C ASN A 11 16.68 22.32 -35.25
N GLU A 12 17.68 22.96 -34.63
CA GLU A 12 19.07 22.86 -35.09
C GLU A 12 19.64 21.45 -34.83
N LEU A 13 19.39 20.93 -33.63
CA LEU A 13 19.85 19.61 -33.19
C LEU A 13 19.14 18.47 -33.96
N ALA A 14 17.86 18.63 -34.28
CA ALA A 14 17.07 17.65 -35.03
C ALA A 14 17.56 17.42 -36.46
N LYS A 15 18.30 18.35 -37.06
CA LYS A 15 18.83 18.20 -38.42
C LYS A 15 19.72 16.97 -38.63
N ASN A 16 20.34 16.49 -37.55
CA ASN A 16 21.29 15.37 -37.56
C ASN A 16 20.68 14.06 -37.03
N LEU A 17 19.42 14.06 -36.57
CA LEU A 17 18.74 12.90 -36.01
C LEU A 17 17.90 12.23 -37.12
N LYS A 18 18.30 11.04 -37.54
CA LYS A 18 17.65 10.31 -38.65
C LYS A 18 17.03 9.00 -38.21
N THR A 19 17.49 8.42 -37.10
CA THR A 19 17.02 7.14 -36.55
C THR A 19 16.64 7.26 -35.07
N PRO A 20 15.83 6.35 -34.54
CA PRO A 20 15.57 6.27 -33.09
C PRO A 20 16.85 6.09 -32.26
N GLU A 21 17.84 5.38 -32.83
CA GLU A 21 19.16 5.17 -32.22
C GLU A 21 19.94 6.50 -32.12
N ASP A 22 19.90 7.35 -33.16
CA ASP A 22 20.52 8.69 -33.16
C ASP A 22 19.89 9.55 -32.04
N LEU A 23 18.56 9.51 -31.89
CA LEU A 23 17.84 10.22 -30.84
C LEU A 23 18.28 9.74 -29.45
N SER A 24 18.36 8.43 -29.25
CA SER A 24 18.79 7.84 -27.96
C SER A 24 20.24 8.21 -27.61
N GLN A 25 21.14 8.19 -28.58
CA GLN A 25 22.53 8.61 -28.39
C GLN A 25 22.62 10.10 -28.08
N PHE A 26 21.82 10.91 -28.76
CA PHE A 26 21.75 12.34 -28.52
C PHE A 26 21.25 12.67 -27.12
N ASP A 27 20.15 12.05 -26.67
CA ASP A 27 19.61 12.23 -25.30
C ASP A 27 20.65 11.87 -24.25
N ARG A 28 21.39 10.78 -24.46
CA ARG A 28 22.49 10.36 -23.58
C ARG A 28 23.60 11.40 -23.51
N LEU A 29 23.99 11.96 -24.66
CA LEU A 29 25.02 12.99 -24.74
C LEU A 29 24.55 14.31 -24.10
N LEU A 30 23.32 14.73 -24.36
CA LEU A 30 22.74 15.93 -23.80
C LEU A 30 22.66 15.83 -22.27
N LYS A 31 22.22 14.69 -21.76
CA LYS A 31 22.16 14.39 -20.33
C LYS A 31 23.54 14.43 -19.68
N LYS A 32 24.56 13.85 -20.35
CA LYS A 32 25.95 13.91 -19.87
C LYS A 32 26.44 15.35 -19.76
N ILE A 33 26.30 16.14 -20.83
CA ILE A 33 26.75 17.54 -20.87
C ILE A 33 26.03 18.38 -19.80
N SER A 34 24.73 18.18 -19.63
CA SER A 34 23.92 18.90 -18.63
C SER A 34 24.38 18.56 -17.20
N VAL A 35 24.64 17.31 -16.89
CA VAL A 35 25.15 16.89 -15.58
C VAL A 35 26.56 17.44 -15.32
N GLU A 36 27.46 17.37 -16.30
CA GLU A 36 28.83 17.92 -16.18
C GLU A 36 28.81 19.43 -16.02
N ALA A 37 27.91 20.15 -16.72
CA ALA A 37 27.74 21.60 -16.58
C ALA A 37 27.23 21.97 -15.17
N ALA A 38 26.25 21.23 -14.66
CA ALA A 38 25.71 21.43 -13.31
C ALA A 38 26.78 21.19 -12.23
N LEU A 39 27.57 20.11 -12.34
CA LEU A 39 28.69 19.84 -11.44
C LEU A 39 29.76 20.95 -11.46
N ASN A 40 30.03 21.54 -12.63
CA ASN A 40 30.91 22.70 -12.74
C ASN A 40 30.32 23.95 -12.12
N ALA A 41 29.00 24.17 -12.21
CA ALA A 41 28.31 25.28 -11.55
C ALA A 41 28.35 25.13 -10.03
N GLU A 42 28.13 23.91 -9.50
CA GLU A 42 28.29 23.62 -8.07
C GLU A 42 29.71 23.92 -7.57
N LEU A 43 30.76 23.54 -8.33
CA LEU A 43 32.14 23.85 -7.98
C LEU A 43 32.40 25.37 -8.05
N THR A 44 31.84 26.09 -9.03
CA THR A 44 31.95 27.55 -9.13
C THR A 44 31.38 28.23 -7.88
N HIS A 45 30.17 27.77 -7.46
CA HIS A 45 29.55 28.28 -6.24
C HIS A 45 30.36 27.95 -4.99
N HIS A 46 30.92 26.74 -4.88
CA HIS A 46 31.78 26.33 -3.77
C HIS A 46 33.06 27.17 -3.66
N LEU A 47 33.68 27.50 -4.78
CA LEU A 47 34.94 28.29 -4.83
C LEU A 47 34.72 29.83 -4.77
N GLY A 48 33.49 30.31 -5.02
CA GLY A 48 33.16 31.72 -5.04
C GLY A 48 33.71 32.51 -6.24
N HIS A 49 34.27 31.84 -7.26
CA HIS A 49 34.79 32.47 -8.49
C HIS A 49 34.64 31.57 -9.71
N GLU A 50 34.46 32.18 -10.87
CA GLU A 50 34.37 31.46 -12.14
C GLU A 50 35.74 30.98 -12.64
N LYS A 51 35.70 30.12 -13.65
CA LYS A 51 36.91 29.63 -14.32
C LYS A 51 37.63 30.82 -14.99
N ASN A 52 38.94 30.97 -14.77
CA ASN A 52 39.78 32.03 -15.30
C ASN A 52 39.52 33.43 -14.74
N GLN A 53 38.76 33.58 -13.65
CA GLN A 53 38.58 34.81 -12.91
C GLN A 53 39.57 34.91 -11.72
N PRO A 54 39.82 36.11 -11.18
CA PRO A 54 40.62 36.31 -9.99
C PRO A 54 40.09 35.46 -8.82
N LYS A 55 40.99 34.82 -8.06
CA LYS A 55 40.60 33.97 -6.95
C LYS A 55 40.06 34.79 -5.80
N SER A 56 38.94 34.37 -5.23
CA SER A 56 38.34 34.95 -4.03
C SER A 56 38.86 34.31 -2.72
N GLY A 57 39.64 33.19 -2.79
CA GLY A 57 40.13 32.44 -1.65
C GLY A 57 41.42 31.66 -1.96
N THR A 58 41.85 30.83 -1.01
CA THR A 58 43.06 29.97 -1.13
C THR A 58 42.83 28.73 -1.96
N ASN A 59 41.58 28.21 -2.00
CA ASN A 59 41.22 27.02 -2.74
C ASN A 59 41.10 27.28 -4.26
N SER A 60 41.30 26.28 -5.08
CA SER A 60 41.25 26.41 -6.53
C SER A 60 40.83 25.14 -7.23
N ARG A 61 40.39 25.24 -8.49
CA ARG A 61 40.11 24.10 -9.34
C ARG A 61 41.31 23.21 -9.51
N ASN A 62 41.11 21.87 -9.40
CA ASN A 62 42.18 20.87 -9.51
C ASN A 62 41.81 19.79 -10.54
N GLY A 63 41.43 20.19 -11.74
CA GLY A 63 41.10 19.27 -12.82
C GLY A 63 39.80 18.47 -12.59
N TYR A 64 39.75 17.30 -13.19
CA TYR A 64 38.59 16.40 -13.18
C TYR A 64 39.01 15.02 -12.78
N SER A 65 38.07 14.27 -12.19
CA SER A 65 38.13 12.81 -12.10
C SER A 65 37.02 12.23 -12.98
N THR A 66 37.32 11.09 -13.60
CA THR A 66 36.34 10.35 -14.39
C THR A 66 35.71 9.28 -13.55
N LYS A 67 34.37 9.16 -13.61
CA LYS A 67 33.63 8.05 -13.01
C LYS A 67 32.48 7.63 -13.89
N THR A 68 32.19 6.32 -13.91
CA THR A 68 31.01 5.80 -14.58
C THR A 68 29.83 5.76 -13.63
N VAL A 69 28.70 6.35 -14.07
CA VAL A 69 27.44 6.34 -13.33
C VAL A 69 26.40 5.62 -14.18
N THR A 70 25.74 4.63 -13.61
CA THR A 70 24.65 3.93 -14.29
C THR A 70 23.38 4.77 -14.29
N THR A 71 22.78 4.97 -15.46
CA THR A 71 21.54 5.72 -15.67
C THR A 71 20.47 4.82 -16.26
N THR A 72 19.24 5.32 -16.39
CA THR A 72 18.16 4.64 -17.12
C THR A 72 18.47 4.40 -18.59
N ASP A 73 19.45 5.13 -19.14
CA ASP A 73 19.85 5.03 -20.55
C ASP A 73 21.18 4.28 -20.71
N GLY A 74 21.60 3.55 -19.66
CA GLY A 74 22.84 2.78 -19.61
C GLY A 74 23.97 3.47 -18.82
N PRO A 75 25.19 2.91 -18.85
CA PRO A 75 26.36 3.49 -18.18
C PRO A 75 26.80 4.79 -18.86
N MET A 76 27.02 5.82 -18.04
CA MET A 76 27.44 7.16 -18.47
C MET A 76 28.75 7.52 -17.78
N GLU A 77 29.78 7.79 -18.56
CA GLU A 77 31.06 8.29 -18.05
C GLU A 77 30.99 9.80 -17.84
N LEU A 78 31.13 10.26 -16.59
CA LEU A 78 31.07 11.65 -16.17
C LEU A 78 32.44 12.17 -15.75
N ARG A 79 32.75 13.40 -16.17
CA ARG A 79 33.92 14.17 -15.70
C ARG A 79 33.50 15.03 -14.51
N THR A 80 33.82 14.58 -13.30
CA THR A 80 33.52 15.26 -12.04
C THR A 80 34.63 16.23 -11.70
N PRO A 81 34.34 17.55 -11.56
CA PRO A 81 35.36 18.54 -11.23
C PRO A 81 35.85 18.35 -9.79
N ARG A 82 37.07 18.76 -9.52
CA ARG A 82 37.71 18.71 -8.20
C ARG A 82 38.33 20.05 -7.82
N ASP A 83 38.32 20.32 -6.54
CA ASP A 83 39.09 21.40 -5.92
C ASP A 83 40.43 20.90 -5.39
N ARG A 84 41.32 21.84 -5.07
CA ARG A 84 42.69 21.53 -4.60
C ARG A 84 42.67 20.97 -3.16
N ASP A 85 41.80 21.51 -2.32
CA ASP A 85 41.73 21.16 -0.90
C ASP A 85 40.91 19.88 -0.65
N GLY A 86 40.23 19.35 -1.68
CA GLY A 86 39.38 18.15 -1.59
C GLY A 86 38.09 18.34 -0.80
N SER A 87 37.74 19.57 -0.47
CA SER A 87 36.60 19.97 0.34
C SER A 87 35.27 19.99 -0.44
N PHE A 88 35.34 20.06 -1.78
CA PHE A 88 34.15 20.07 -2.63
C PHE A 88 33.39 18.74 -2.57
N GLU A 89 32.12 18.82 -2.17
CA GLU A 89 31.20 17.69 -2.18
C GLU A 89 30.02 17.97 -3.13
N PRO A 90 30.04 17.38 -4.35
CA PRO A 90 28.96 17.58 -5.30
C PRO A 90 27.64 17.02 -4.77
N GLN A 91 26.56 17.77 -4.95
CA GLN A 91 25.22 17.41 -4.50
C GLN A 91 24.46 16.60 -5.56
N LEU A 92 24.56 17.01 -6.84
CA LEU A 92 23.84 16.38 -7.93
C LEU A 92 24.26 14.93 -8.14
N VAL A 93 25.58 14.65 -8.07
CA VAL A 93 26.14 13.29 -8.17
C VAL A 93 27.25 13.15 -7.13
N LYS A 94 26.94 12.62 -5.96
CA LYS A 94 27.85 12.51 -4.81
C LYS A 94 29.13 11.73 -5.17
N LYS A 95 30.24 11.98 -4.47
CA LYS A 95 31.56 11.36 -4.75
C LYS A 95 31.51 9.85 -4.96
N ASN A 96 30.80 9.12 -4.10
CA ASN A 96 30.71 7.65 -4.13
C ASN A 96 29.43 7.14 -4.81
N GLN A 97 28.65 8.00 -5.44
CA GLN A 97 27.44 7.59 -6.14
C GLN A 97 27.81 6.98 -7.50
N THR A 98 27.41 5.74 -7.71
CA THR A 98 27.65 4.99 -8.95
C THR A 98 26.42 4.89 -9.83
N ARG A 99 25.27 5.46 -9.41
CA ARG A 99 24.01 5.43 -10.16
C ARG A 99 23.15 6.65 -9.86
N ILE A 100 22.28 6.99 -10.79
CA ILE A 100 21.29 8.08 -10.61
C ILE A 100 20.04 7.51 -9.93
N THR A 101 19.44 8.27 -9.03
CA THR A 101 18.35 7.90 -8.10
C THR A 101 17.10 7.27 -8.74
N GLY A 102 16.80 7.53 -10.00
CA GLY A 102 15.65 6.94 -10.70
C GLY A 102 15.69 5.42 -10.84
N MET A 103 16.88 4.82 -10.86
CA MET A 103 17.06 3.37 -10.98
C MET A 103 16.62 2.60 -9.73
N ASP A 104 16.82 3.16 -8.54
CA ASP A 104 16.41 2.51 -7.29
C ASP A 104 14.88 2.36 -7.23
N ASN A 105 14.14 3.39 -7.67
CA ASN A 105 12.68 3.33 -7.76
C ASN A 105 12.18 2.26 -8.75
N GLN A 106 12.88 2.08 -9.88
CA GLN A 106 12.56 1.02 -10.83
C GLN A 106 12.83 -0.38 -10.25
N ILE A 107 13.96 -0.56 -9.57
CA ILE A 107 14.26 -1.81 -8.85
C ILE A 107 13.15 -2.12 -7.83
N LEU A 108 12.77 -1.14 -7.01
CA LEU A 108 11.69 -1.31 -6.03
C LEU A 108 10.35 -1.64 -6.69
N ALA A 109 10.01 -0.98 -7.80
CA ALA A 109 8.77 -1.24 -8.54
C ALA A 109 8.72 -2.66 -9.14
N LEU A 110 9.83 -3.14 -9.72
CA LEU A 110 9.93 -4.51 -10.26
C LEU A 110 9.89 -5.55 -9.14
N TYR A 111 10.56 -5.27 -8.02
CA TYR A 111 10.56 -6.13 -6.85
C TYR A 111 9.16 -6.23 -6.21
N ALA A 112 8.42 -5.11 -6.13
CA ALA A 112 7.03 -5.04 -5.67
C ALA A 112 6.08 -5.89 -6.53
N ARG A 113 6.38 -6.04 -7.83
CA ARG A 113 5.63 -6.91 -8.76
C ARG A 113 6.00 -8.39 -8.64
N GLY A 114 6.84 -8.76 -7.67
CA GLY A 114 7.22 -10.12 -7.36
C GLY A 114 8.40 -10.67 -8.15
N MET A 115 9.13 -9.84 -8.90
CA MET A 115 10.34 -10.30 -9.60
C MET A 115 11.46 -10.64 -8.62
N THR A 116 12.19 -11.70 -8.91
CA THR A 116 13.39 -12.07 -8.16
C THR A 116 14.56 -11.14 -8.48
N THR A 117 15.58 -11.11 -7.62
CA THR A 117 16.79 -10.31 -7.87
C THR A 117 17.45 -10.65 -9.20
N ARG A 118 17.45 -11.93 -9.60
CA ARG A 118 18.03 -12.38 -10.87
C ARG A 118 17.21 -11.93 -12.08
N GLU A 119 15.90 -12.02 -12.01
CA GLU A 119 15.02 -11.51 -13.08
C GLU A 119 15.18 -10.00 -13.26
N ILE A 120 15.29 -9.25 -12.15
CA ILE A 120 15.55 -7.80 -12.21
C ILE A 120 16.91 -7.52 -12.86
N THR A 121 17.97 -8.28 -12.52
CA THR A 121 19.28 -8.17 -13.20
C THR A 121 19.14 -8.36 -14.71
N SER A 122 18.41 -9.41 -15.16
CA SER A 122 18.17 -9.64 -16.60
C SER A 122 17.44 -8.48 -17.26
N VAL A 123 16.37 -7.99 -16.64
CA VAL A 123 15.60 -6.85 -17.16
C VAL A 123 16.48 -5.60 -17.32
N PHE A 124 17.32 -5.29 -16.31
CA PHE A 124 18.21 -4.14 -16.41
C PHE A 124 19.29 -4.32 -17.50
N LYS A 125 19.79 -5.54 -17.68
CA LYS A 125 20.72 -5.82 -18.76
C LYS A 125 20.07 -5.69 -20.14
N GLU A 126 18.88 -6.26 -20.30
CA GLU A 126 18.17 -6.28 -21.60
C GLU A 126 17.64 -4.90 -22.00
N MET A 127 17.04 -4.15 -21.04
CA MET A 127 16.38 -2.88 -21.36
C MET A 127 17.30 -1.66 -21.32
N TYR A 128 18.34 -1.70 -20.48
CA TYR A 128 19.18 -0.53 -20.20
C TYR A 128 20.67 -0.79 -20.42
N ASP A 129 21.04 -1.99 -20.91
CA ASP A 129 22.46 -2.44 -20.97
C ASP A 129 23.25 -2.16 -19.68
N ALA A 130 22.54 -2.22 -18.55
CA ALA A 130 23.10 -1.90 -17.23
C ALA A 130 23.37 -3.17 -16.43
N ASP A 131 24.63 -3.34 -15.99
CA ASP A 131 25.03 -4.44 -15.13
C ASP A 131 24.68 -4.13 -13.67
N VAL A 132 23.53 -4.63 -13.22
CA VAL A 132 23.03 -4.50 -11.85
C VAL A 132 23.19 -5.84 -11.13
N SER A 133 24.03 -5.91 -10.11
CA SER A 133 24.24 -7.17 -9.38
C SER A 133 23.04 -7.52 -8.48
N PRO A 134 22.76 -8.83 -8.24
CA PRO A 134 21.76 -9.26 -7.28
C PRO A 134 21.99 -8.70 -5.87
N ALA A 135 23.26 -8.51 -5.47
CA ALA A 135 23.63 -7.92 -4.18
C ALA A 135 23.20 -6.45 -4.09
N LEU A 136 23.36 -5.69 -5.19
CA LEU A 136 22.90 -4.31 -5.26
C LEU A 136 21.37 -4.23 -5.14
N ILE A 137 20.64 -5.09 -5.84
CA ILE A 137 19.17 -5.15 -5.75
C ILE A 137 18.74 -5.47 -4.31
N SER A 138 19.43 -6.40 -3.64
CA SER A 138 19.18 -6.71 -2.23
C SER A 138 19.39 -5.46 -1.37
N LYS A 139 20.50 -4.74 -1.54
CA LYS A 139 20.81 -3.52 -0.79
C LYS A 139 19.76 -2.42 -1.01
N VAL A 140 19.29 -2.21 -2.24
CA VAL A 140 18.23 -1.23 -2.55
C VAL A 140 16.92 -1.64 -1.88
N THR A 141 16.58 -2.93 -1.91
CA THR A 141 15.36 -3.43 -1.29
C THR A 141 15.46 -3.55 0.23
N ASP A 142 16.67 -3.59 0.82
CA ASP A 142 16.89 -3.59 2.27
C ASP A 142 16.44 -2.27 2.91
N ALA A 143 16.63 -1.15 2.22
CA ALA A 143 16.11 0.15 2.67
C ALA A 143 14.58 0.15 2.87
N ALA A 144 13.86 -0.76 2.21
CA ALA A 144 12.42 -0.91 2.44
C ALA A 144 12.10 -1.56 3.80
N ILE A 145 13.03 -2.25 4.46
CA ILE A 145 12.80 -2.86 5.78
C ILE A 145 12.66 -1.79 6.86
N ASP A 146 13.54 -0.78 6.84
CA ASP A 146 13.46 0.33 7.80
C ASP A 146 12.12 1.04 7.67
N GLN A 147 11.66 1.26 6.44
CA GLN A 147 10.33 1.80 6.17
C GLN A 147 9.19 0.88 6.63
N VAL A 148 9.39 -0.47 6.63
CA VAL A 148 8.41 -1.41 7.18
C VAL A 148 8.28 -1.19 8.69
N VAL A 149 9.39 -1.08 9.41
CA VAL A 149 9.40 -0.91 10.87
C VAL A 149 8.75 0.43 11.25
N GLU A 150 9.12 1.52 10.60
CA GLU A 150 8.52 2.84 10.82
C GLU A 150 7.01 2.82 10.56
N TRP A 151 6.61 2.27 9.40
CA TRP A 151 5.20 2.16 9.02
C TRP A 151 4.41 1.27 9.98
N GLN A 152 4.98 0.15 10.43
CA GLN A 152 4.32 -0.78 11.35
C GLN A 152 4.10 -0.15 12.73
N ASN A 153 5.00 0.75 13.16
CA ASN A 153 4.95 1.37 14.49
C ASN A 153 4.28 2.77 14.49
N ARG A 154 3.80 3.26 13.35
CA ARG A 154 3.15 4.57 13.29
C ARG A 154 1.89 4.63 14.15
N PRO A 155 1.55 5.81 14.71
CA PRO A 155 0.25 6.03 15.35
C PRO A 155 -0.89 5.70 14.40
N LEU A 156 -2.00 5.26 14.93
CA LEU A 156 -3.23 4.95 14.22
C LEU A 156 -4.33 5.92 14.62
N ASP A 157 -5.36 6.04 13.78
CA ASP A 157 -6.58 6.73 14.14
C ASP A 157 -7.25 6.04 15.34
N ALA A 158 -7.90 6.84 16.18
CA ALA A 158 -8.52 6.32 17.40
C ALA A 158 -9.69 5.38 17.11
N ILE A 159 -10.38 5.55 15.97
CA ILE A 159 -11.56 4.78 15.58
C ILE A 159 -11.47 4.37 14.13
N TYR A 160 -11.75 3.09 13.87
CA TYR A 160 -12.04 2.60 12.54
C TYR A 160 -13.46 2.01 12.51
N PRO A 161 -14.40 2.61 11.75
CA PRO A 161 -15.75 2.05 11.59
C PRO A 161 -15.76 0.62 11.08
N ILE A 162 -14.85 0.27 10.18
CA ILE A 162 -14.72 -1.09 9.66
C ILE A 162 -13.24 -1.50 9.64
N VAL A 163 -12.94 -2.68 10.18
CA VAL A 163 -11.63 -3.32 10.03
C VAL A 163 -11.82 -4.70 9.41
N TYR A 164 -11.16 -4.95 8.29
CA TYR A 164 -11.05 -6.27 7.68
C TYR A 164 -9.78 -6.94 8.15
N LEU A 165 -9.89 -8.17 8.60
CA LEU A 165 -8.77 -8.96 9.10
C LEU A 165 -8.68 -10.24 8.26
N GLU A 166 -7.55 -10.40 7.59
CA GLU A 166 -7.34 -11.47 6.62
C GLU A 166 -6.01 -12.19 6.82
N CYS A 167 -5.96 -13.42 6.34
CA CYS A 167 -4.78 -14.26 6.32
C CYS A 167 -4.43 -14.69 4.89
N ILE A 168 -3.16 -14.55 4.53
CA ILE A 168 -2.59 -15.05 3.28
C ILE A 168 -1.50 -16.04 3.60
N VAL A 169 -1.66 -17.31 3.18
CA VAL A 169 -0.64 -18.33 3.35
C VAL A 169 0.31 -18.33 2.15
N LEU A 170 1.60 -18.32 2.42
CA LEU A 170 2.67 -18.39 1.44
C LEU A 170 3.76 -19.38 1.88
N LYS A 171 4.70 -19.68 0.99
CA LYS A 171 5.77 -20.64 1.25
C LYS A 171 7.10 -19.92 1.46
N VAL A 172 7.77 -20.25 2.55
CA VAL A 172 9.09 -19.73 2.91
C VAL A 172 10.06 -20.88 3.12
N ARG A 173 11.32 -20.67 2.78
CA ARG A 173 12.39 -21.62 3.08
C ARG A 173 12.96 -21.32 4.46
N GLN A 174 12.95 -22.32 5.33
CA GLN A 174 13.54 -22.26 6.65
C GLN A 174 14.26 -23.60 6.91
N ASP A 175 15.49 -23.56 7.37
CA ASP A 175 16.30 -24.73 7.72
C ASP A 175 16.29 -25.80 6.61
N SER A 176 16.53 -25.38 5.35
CA SER A 176 16.51 -26.20 4.14
C SER A 176 15.14 -26.85 3.81
N ARG A 177 14.08 -26.53 4.52
CA ARG A 177 12.71 -26.99 4.28
C ARG A 177 11.83 -25.87 3.76
N VAL A 178 10.79 -26.23 3.06
CA VAL A 178 9.75 -25.28 2.63
C VAL A 178 8.57 -25.44 3.58
N ILE A 179 8.27 -24.38 4.31
CA ILE A 179 7.18 -24.31 5.27
C ILE A 179 6.12 -23.30 4.80
N ASN A 180 4.89 -23.48 5.29
CA ASN A 180 3.85 -22.47 5.14
C ASN A 180 4.04 -21.40 6.20
N ARG A 181 3.91 -20.14 5.77
CA ARG A 181 3.86 -18.96 6.64
C ARG A 181 2.54 -18.25 6.44
N ALA A 182 1.91 -17.85 7.51
CA ALA A 182 0.72 -17.02 7.49
C ALA A 182 1.12 -15.53 7.58
N VAL A 183 0.62 -14.73 6.65
CA VAL A 183 0.72 -13.27 6.70
C VAL A 183 -0.67 -12.74 6.99
N PHE A 184 -0.79 -12.06 8.13
CA PHE A 184 -2.01 -11.44 8.57
C PHE A 184 -2.00 -9.96 8.19
N LEU A 185 -3.14 -9.48 7.74
CA LEU A 185 -3.34 -8.11 7.26
C LEU A 185 -4.55 -7.53 7.98
N ALA A 186 -4.41 -6.30 8.46
CA ALA A 186 -5.53 -5.49 8.90
C ALA A 186 -5.73 -4.35 7.90
N LEU A 187 -6.91 -4.28 7.26
CA LEU A 187 -7.33 -3.16 6.43
C LEU A 187 -8.44 -2.40 7.16
N GLY A 188 -8.18 -1.16 7.53
CA GLY A 188 -9.14 -0.26 8.16
C GLY A 188 -9.80 0.65 7.12
N ILE A 189 -11.04 1.04 7.41
CA ILE A 189 -11.72 2.17 6.79
C ILE A 189 -11.85 3.23 7.86
N ASN A 190 -11.21 4.38 7.64
CA ASN A 190 -11.23 5.48 8.60
C ASN A 190 -12.55 6.27 8.54
N LEU A 191 -12.71 7.30 9.37
CA LEU A 191 -13.93 8.12 9.44
C LEU A 191 -14.25 8.82 8.12
N ASP A 192 -13.25 9.17 7.33
CA ASP A 192 -13.41 9.78 6.01
C ASP A 192 -13.78 8.76 4.91
N GLY A 193 -13.87 7.48 5.23
CA GLY A 193 -14.12 6.40 4.29
C GLY A 193 -12.91 5.97 3.47
N GLN A 194 -11.74 6.44 3.82
CA GLN A 194 -10.50 6.08 3.14
C GLN A 194 -9.95 4.76 3.68
N LYS A 195 -9.30 4.04 2.78
CA LYS A 195 -8.65 2.77 3.08
C LYS A 195 -7.29 3.02 3.70
N GLU A 196 -7.03 2.36 4.79
CA GLU A 196 -5.74 2.35 5.45
C GLU A 196 -5.34 0.93 5.85
N LEU A 197 -4.05 0.62 5.80
CA LEU A 197 -3.55 -0.67 6.30
C LEU A 197 -2.86 -0.45 7.64
N PRO A 198 -3.52 -0.70 8.78
CA PRO A 198 -2.94 -0.60 10.12
C PRO A 198 -1.68 -1.43 10.32
N GLY A 199 -1.59 -2.62 9.72
CA GLY A 199 -0.39 -3.43 9.85
C GLY A 199 -0.42 -4.73 9.09
N MET A 200 0.75 -5.42 9.12
CA MET A 200 0.93 -6.78 8.64
C MET A 200 1.82 -7.57 9.59
N TRP A 201 1.49 -8.82 9.83
CA TRP A 201 2.20 -9.69 10.77
C TRP A 201 2.48 -11.05 10.14
N LEU A 202 3.69 -11.56 10.35
CA LEU A 202 4.05 -12.93 9.97
C LEU A 202 3.97 -13.83 11.19
N ALA A 203 3.34 -14.99 11.03
CA ALA A 203 3.29 -16.01 12.07
C ALA A 203 3.51 -17.41 11.49
N GLU A 204 3.99 -18.30 12.35
CA GLU A 204 4.10 -19.73 12.04
C GLU A 204 2.75 -20.43 12.16
N ASN A 205 2.00 -20.03 13.18
CA ASN A 205 0.73 -20.64 13.55
C ASN A 205 -0.34 -19.58 13.80
N GLU A 206 -1.55 -19.87 13.39
CA GLU A 206 -2.75 -19.12 13.68
C GLU A 206 -3.30 -19.57 15.04
N GLY A 207 -3.39 -18.65 15.99
CA GLY A 207 -3.94 -18.97 17.31
C GLY A 207 -4.47 -17.74 18.01
N ALA A 208 -5.38 -17.93 18.98
CA ALA A 208 -5.98 -16.84 19.75
C ALA A 208 -4.93 -15.94 20.42
N LYS A 209 -3.83 -16.50 20.92
CA LYS A 209 -2.72 -15.75 21.53
C LYS A 209 -2.02 -14.81 20.53
N PHE A 210 -1.82 -15.26 19.30
CA PHE A 210 -1.24 -14.41 18.24
C PHE A 210 -2.14 -13.20 17.97
N TRP A 211 -3.43 -13.44 17.80
CA TRP A 211 -4.40 -12.39 17.55
C TRP A 211 -4.56 -11.42 18.71
N LEU A 212 -4.52 -11.93 19.94
CA LEU A 212 -4.51 -11.08 21.13
C LEU A 212 -3.33 -10.09 21.10
N ASN A 213 -2.13 -10.57 20.73
CA ASN A 213 -0.95 -9.72 20.60
C ASN A 213 -1.12 -8.67 19.49
N VAL A 214 -1.63 -9.06 18.32
CA VAL A 214 -1.90 -8.15 17.19
C VAL A 214 -2.88 -7.04 17.57
N LEU A 215 -4.00 -7.41 18.18
CA LEU A 215 -5.04 -6.46 18.58
C LEU A 215 -4.54 -5.54 19.71
N THR A 216 -3.76 -6.07 20.67
CA THR A 216 -3.11 -5.27 21.70
C THR A 216 -2.08 -4.29 21.11
N GLU A 217 -1.30 -4.71 20.11
CA GLU A 217 -0.37 -3.82 19.40
C GLU A 217 -1.14 -2.67 18.74
N LEU A 218 -2.25 -2.96 18.04
CA LEU A 218 -3.08 -1.94 17.42
C LEU A 218 -3.60 -0.94 18.46
N LYS A 219 -4.05 -1.43 19.61
CA LYS A 219 -4.51 -0.59 20.73
C LYS A 219 -3.40 0.30 21.28
N ASN A 220 -2.21 -0.24 21.48
CA ASN A 220 -1.03 0.50 21.96
C ASN A 220 -0.59 1.60 20.96
N ARG A 221 -0.92 1.45 19.68
CA ARG A 221 -0.65 2.44 18.64
C ARG A 221 -1.75 3.48 18.48
N GLY A 222 -2.76 3.48 19.34
CA GLY A 222 -3.81 4.50 19.40
C GLY A 222 -5.18 4.07 18.91
N LEU A 223 -5.34 2.86 18.34
CA LEU A 223 -6.65 2.36 17.93
C LEU A 223 -7.47 1.97 19.17
N ASN A 224 -8.40 2.83 19.58
CA ASN A 224 -9.22 2.63 20.76
C ASN A 224 -10.46 1.79 20.46
N ASP A 225 -11.10 2.01 19.30
CA ASP A 225 -12.37 1.38 18.95
C ASP A 225 -12.42 0.90 17.52
N ILE A 226 -13.07 -0.27 17.34
CA ILE A 226 -13.46 -0.83 16.05
C ILE A 226 -14.97 -1.08 16.13
N LEU A 227 -15.78 -0.50 15.24
CA LEU A 227 -17.22 -0.71 15.29
C LEU A 227 -17.59 -2.08 14.72
N ILE A 228 -17.07 -2.42 13.55
CA ILE A 228 -17.30 -3.71 12.90
C ILE A 228 -15.98 -4.33 12.47
N ALA A 229 -15.70 -5.54 12.96
CA ALA A 229 -14.57 -6.36 12.53
C ALA A 229 -15.03 -7.44 11.55
N CYS A 230 -14.60 -7.35 10.30
CA CYS A 230 -14.87 -8.34 9.27
C CYS A 230 -13.76 -9.39 9.24
N VAL A 231 -14.09 -10.64 9.54
CA VAL A 231 -13.15 -11.76 9.69
C VAL A 231 -13.44 -12.91 8.72
N ASP A 232 -12.42 -13.69 8.35
CA ASP A 232 -12.56 -14.81 7.40
C ASP A 232 -12.96 -16.16 8.04
N GLY A 233 -13.30 -16.14 9.33
CA GLY A 233 -13.81 -17.33 10.06
C GLY A 233 -12.71 -18.17 10.70
N LEU A 234 -11.56 -17.60 11.00
CA LEU A 234 -10.48 -18.25 11.74
C LEU A 234 -10.89 -18.52 13.20
N LYS A 235 -10.57 -19.71 13.70
CA LYS A 235 -10.88 -20.10 15.09
C LYS A 235 -10.12 -19.26 16.09
N GLY A 236 -10.78 -18.89 17.20
CA GLY A 236 -10.19 -18.09 18.29
C GLY A 236 -10.08 -16.58 18.00
N PHE A 237 -10.62 -16.15 16.87
CA PHE A 237 -10.61 -14.75 16.48
C PHE A 237 -11.65 -13.93 17.26
N PRO A 238 -12.90 -14.37 17.36
CA PRO A 238 -13.93 -13.66 18.11
C PRO A 238 -13.54 -13.43 19.57
N GLU A 239 -12.95 -14.44 20.20
CA GLU A 239 -12.52 -14.36 21.61
C GLU A 239 -11.40 -13.33 21.80
N ALA A 240 -10.45 -13.26 20.86
CA ALA A 240 -9.37 -12.27 20.93
C ALA A 240 -9.88 -10.84 20.71
N ILE A 241 -10.83 -10.65 19.75
CA ILE A 241 -11.45 -9.34 19.52
C ILE A 241 -12.22 -8.90 20.77
N ASN A 242 -13.09 -9.75 21.32
CA ASN A 242 -13.88 -9.41 22.48
C ASN A 242 -13.04 -9.09 23.72
N ALA A 243 -11.84 -9.68 23.84
CA ALA A 243 -10.92 -9.42 24.95
C ALA A 243 -10.28 -8.01 24.85
N VAL A 244 -10.04 -7.47 23.67
CA VAL A 244 -9.35 -6.17 23.46
C VAL A 244 -10.34 -5.07 23.11
N TYR A 245 -11.36 -5.38 22.33
CA TYR A 245 -12.39 -4.49 21.83
C TYR A 245 -13.79 -5.08 22.10
N PRO A 246 -14.29 -5.03 23.34
CA PRO A 246 -15.52 -5.72 23.74
C PRO A 246 -16.78 -5.23 23.03
N GLU A 247 -16.80 -3.97 22.62
CA GLU A 247 -17.95 -3.35 21.92
C GLU A 247 -17.95 -3.61 20.40
N THR A 248 -16.89 -4.24 19.88
CA THR A 248 -16.78 -4.51 18.44
C THR A 248 -17.79 -5.57 18.02
N GLN A 249 -18.57 -5.26 17.00
CA GLN A 249 -19.42 -6.25 16.35
C GLN A 249 -18.61 -7.08 15.36
N ILE A 250 -18.68 -8.41 15.52
CA ILE A 250 -17.92 -9.34 14.68
C ILE A 250 -18.80 -9.83 13.54
N GLN A 251 -18.35 -9.57 12.32
CA GLN A 251 -19.00 -9.98 11.09
C GLN A 251 -18.15 -11.00 10.34
N LEU A 252 -18.71 -12.19 10.10
CA LEU A 252 -18.06 -13.15 9.22
C LEU A 252 -18.09 -12.64 7.77
N CYS A 253 -16.95 -12.69 7.09
CA CYS A 253 -16.83 -12.22 5.71
C CYS A 253 -17.65 -13.10 4.76
N ILE A 254 -18.80 -12.58 4.32
CA ILE A 254 -19.73 -13.28 3.42
C ILE A 254 -19.05 -13.70 2.11
N VAL A 255 -18.15 -12.86 1.60
CA VAL A 255 -17.42 -13.18 0.36
C VAL A 255 -16.52 -14.39 0.54
N HIS A 256 -15.80 -14.50 1.67
CA HIS A 256 -15.01 -15.69 1.99
C HIS A 256 -15.89 -16.92 2.18
N MET A 257 -17.00 -16.78 2.89
CA MET A 257 -18.00 -17.86 3.04
C MET A 257 -18.51 -18.36 1.70
N ALA A 258 -18.94 -17.44 0.83
CA ALA A 258 -19.41 -17.77 -0.50
C ALA A 258 -18.30 -18.44 -1.35
N ARG A 259 -17.08 -17.88 -1.37
CA ARG A 259 -15.96 -18.44 -2.11
C ARG A 259 -15.57 -19.83 -1.62
N ASN A 260 -15.55 -20.05 -0.32
CA ASN A 260 -15.28 -21.37 0.26
C ASN A 260 -16.36 -22.38 -0.10
N SER A 261 -17.63 -21.95 -0.14
CA SER A 261 -18.76 -22.77 -0.58
C SER A 261 -18.60 -23.23 -2.03
N LEU A 262 -18.07 -22.37 -2.90
CA LEU A 262 -17.93 -22.64 -4.33
C LEU A 262 -16.66 -23.45 -4.67
N ARG A 263 -15.74 -23.62 -3.73
CA ARG A 263 -14.41 -24.23 -3.97
C ARG A 263 -14.45 -25.68 -4.47
N PHE A 264 -15.46 -26.43 -4.06
CA PHE A 264 -15.56 -27.86 -4.31
C PHE A 264 -16.66 -28.22 -5.32
N LEU A 265 -17.19 -27.21 -6.03
CA LEU A 265 -18.24 -27.42 -7.02
C LEU A 265 -17.70 -27.98 -8.32
N ALA A 266 -18.49 -28.86 -8.96
CA ALA A 266 -18.29 -29.17 -10.35
C ALA A 266 -18.60 -27.93 -11.22
N TRP A 267 -17.81 -27.70 -12.28
CA TRP A 267 -17.94 -26.53 -13.16
C TRP A 267 -19.37 -26.34 -13.69
N LYS A 268 -20.05 -27.42 -14.05
CA LYS A 268 -21.42 -27.39 -14.57
C LYS A 268 -22.46 -26.81 -13.60
N ASP A 269 -22.23 -26.95 -12.31
CA ASP A 269 -23.17 -26.52 -11.26
C ASP A 269 -22.79 -25.13 -10.69
N TYR A 270 -21.61 -24.60 -11.07
CA TYR A 270 -21.04 -23.38 -10.48
C TYR A 270 -21.95 -22.17 -10.59
N GLU A 271 -22.53 -21.92 -11.78
CA GLU A 271 -23.37 -20.76 -12.03
C GLU A 271 -24.71 -20.87 -11.26
N ALA A 272 -25.37 -22.03 -11.30
CA ALA A 272 -26.63 -22.28 -10.63
C ALA A 272 -26.48 -22.17 -9.09
N VAL A 273 -25.49 -22.85 -8.51
CA VAL A 273 -25.21 -22.79 -7.08
C VAL A 273 -24.86 -21.36 -6.65
N THR A 274 -24.08 -20.64 -7.44
CA THR A 274 -23.72 -19.23 -7.16
C THR A 274 -24.95 -18.34 -7.16
N ARG A 275 -25.84 -18.50 -8.12
CA ARG A 275 -27.09 -17.74 -8.22
C ARG A 275 -27.98 -17.99 -7.00
N ASP A 276 -28.16 -19.25 -6.62
CA ASP A 276 -29.06 -19.62 -5.55
C ASP A 276 -28.45 -19.23 -4.17
N LEU A 277 -27.14 -19.37 -3.99
CA LEU A 277 -26.46 -18.90 -2.79
C LEU A 277 -26.53 -17.37 -2.64
N LYS A 278 -26.55 -16.61 -3.75
CA LYS A 278 -26.75 -15.16 -3.72
C LYS A 278 -28.07 -14.75 -3.09
N GLN A 279 -29.13 -15.56 -3.20
CA GLN A 279 -30.41 -15.25 -2.58
C GLN A 279 -30.30 -15.20 -1.06
N VAL A 280 -29.44 -16.04 -0.46
CA VAL A 280 -29.23 -16.09 0.99
C VAL A 280 -28.69 -14.75 1.51
N TYR A 281 -27.55 -14.30 0.98
CA TYR A 281 -26.87 -13.11 1.53
C TYR A 281 -27.34 -11.77 0.92
N ARG A 282 -28.23 -11.80 -0.07
CA ARG A 282 -28.91 -10.62 -0.61
C ARG A 282 -30.33 -10.42 -0.04
N ALA A 283 -30.78 -11.31 0.80
CA ALA A 283 -32.08 -11.17 1.45
C ALA A 283 -32.18 -9.85 2.24
N ALA A 284 -33.34 -9.25 2.27
CA ALA A 284 -33.57 -8.01 3.00
C ALA A 284 -33.56 -8.23 4.52
N THR A 285 -34.01 -9.37 4.98
CA THR A 285 -34.15 -9.75 6.39
C THR A 285 -33.47 -11.09 6.69
N GLU A 286 -33.20 -11.35 7.96
CA GLU A 286 -32.64 -12.60 8.42
C GLU A 286 -33.58 -13.78 8.12
N GLU A 287 -34.90 -13.61 8.33
CA GLU A 287 -35.90 -14.63 8.04
C GLU A 287 -35.90 -14.99 6.54
N GLY A 288 -35.86 -13.98 5.67
CA GLY A 288 -35.76 -14.20 4.22
C GLY A 288 -34.49 -14.93 3.83
N ALA A 289 -33.37 -14.64 4.51
CA ALA A 289 -32.11 -15.33 4.30
C ALA A 289 -32.15 -16.79 4.74
N LEU A 290 -32.77 -17.11 5.88
CA LEU A 290 -32.98 -18.47 6.35
C LEU A 290 -33.89 -19.26 5.41
N GLN A 291 -34.98 -18.66 4.94
CA GLN A 291 -35.86 -19.26 3.93
C GLN A 291 -35.10 -19.58 2.63
N ALA A 292 -34.26 -18.66 2.17
CA ALA A 292 -33.42 -18.87 1.01
C ALA A 292 -32.37 -19.99 1.24
N LEU A 293 -31.80 -20.08 2.45
CA LEU A 293 -30.88 -21.14 2.83
C LEU A 293 -31.57 -22.51 2.91
N ASP A 294 -32.81 -22.55 3.37
CA ASP A 294 -33.62 -23.75 3.37
C ASP A 294 -33.96 -24.25 1.94
N ALA A 295 -34.33 -23.30 1.07
CA ALA A 295 -34.55 -23.61 -0.34
C ALA A 295 -33.27 -24.10 -1.03
N PHE A 296 -32.14 -23.45 -0.72
CA PHE A 296 -30.81 -23.88 -1.19
C PHE A 296 -30.50 -25.30 -0.73
N GLY A 297 -30.72 -25.63 0.54
CA GLY A 297 -30.52 -27.00 1.07
C GLY A 297 -31.37 -28.03 0.37
N LYS A 298 -32.67 -27.76 0.14
CA LYS A 298 -33.57 -28.68 -0.57
C LYS A 298 -33.08 -29.01 -1.98
N GLU A 299 -32.52 -28.02 -2.69
CA GLU A 299 -32.06 -28.23 -4.06
C GLU A 299 -30.65 -28.87 -4.13
N TRP A 300 -29.73 -28.48 -3.23
CA TRP A 300 -28.32 -28.78 -3.39
C TRP A 300 -27.72 -29.76 -2.39
N ASP A 301 -28.36 -30.06 -1.24
CA ASP A 301 -27.78 -30.89 -0.18
C ASP A 301 -27.57 -32.36 -0.59
N ALA A 302 -28.31 -32.84 -1.55
CA ALA A 302 -28.07 -34.20 -2.10
C ALA A 302 -26.69 -34.31 -2.77
N ARG A 303 -26.16 -33.19 -3.32
CA ARG A 303 -24.86 -33.16 -4.01
C ARG A 303 -23.78 -32.41 -3.24
N TYR A 304 -24.13 -31.34 -2.52
CA TYR A 304 -23.20 -30.44 -1.84
C TYR A 304 -23.63 -30.11 -0.39
N PRO A 305 -23.89 -31.13 0.47
CA PRO A 305 -24.45 -30.95 1.83
C PRO A 305 -23.54 -30.09 2.75
N GLN A 306 -22.24 -30.00 2.43
CA GLN A 306 -21.29 -29.24 3.20
C GLN A 306 -21.55 -27.73 3.12
N ILE A 307 -22.20 -27.22 2.07
CA ILE A 307 -22.43 -25.77 1.88
C ILE A 307 -23.47 -25.29 2.89
N SER A 308 -24.70 -25.83 2.85
CA SER A 308 -25.77 -25.42 3.76
C SER A 308 -25.39 -25.68 5.22
N ARG A 309 -24.73 -26.82 5.51
CA ARG A 309 -24.21 -27.13 6.85
C ARG A 309 -23.22 -26.10 7.35
N SER A 310 -22.28 -25.66 6.52
CA SER A 310 -21.30 -24.63 6.88
C SER A 310 -21.98 -23.29 7.16
N TRP A 311 -22.94 -22.88 6.33
CA TRP A 311 -23.69 -21.64 6.54
C TRP A 311 -24.51 -21.69 7.83
N ARG A 312 -25.20 -22.80 8.12
CA ARG A 312 -25.95 -22.95 9.37
C ARG A 312 -25.06 -22.98 10.60
N ALA A 313 -23.91 -23.65 10.53
CA ALA A 313 -22.96 -23.72 11.65
C ALA A 313 -22.36 -22.36 12.01
N ASN A 314 -22.21 -21.46 11.04
CA ASN A 314 -21.67 -20.12 11.22
C ASN A 314 -22.77 -19.04 11.26
N TRP A 315 -24.04 -19.44 11.28
CA TRP A 315 -25.16 -18.51 11.16
C TRP A 315 -25.14 -17.37 12.16
N PRO A 316 -24.83 -17.57 13.45
CA PRO A 316 -24.80 -16.46 14.42
C PRO A 316 -23.85 -15.31 14.01
N ASN A 317 -22.72 -15.65 13.37
CA ASN A 317 -21.75 -14.65 12.88
C ASN A 317 -22.07 -14.13 11.46
N VAL A 318 -22.96 -14.80 10.73
CA VAL A 318 -23.50 -14.33 9.44
C VAL A 318 -24.71 -13.43 9.66
N ALA A 319 -25.56 -13.78 10.61
CA ALA A 319 -26.82 -13.09 10.91
C ALA A 319 -26.62 -11.63 11.36
N THR A 320 -25.48 -11.31 11.99
CA THR A 320 -25.09 -9.94 12.32
C THR A 320 -25.18 -9.00 11.13
N PHE A 321 -24.94 -9.51 9.90
CA PHE A 321 -25.07 -8.74 8.68
C PHE A 321 -26.46 -8.16 8.46
N PHE A 322 -27.52 -8.86 8.88
CA PHE A 322 -28.90 -8.44 8.67
C PHE A 322 -29.39 -7.42 9.70
N VAL A 323 -28.68 -7.23 10.80
CA VAL A 323 -28.95 -6.18 11.79
C VAL A 323 -28.61 -4.81 11.23
N TYR A 324 -27.61 -4.72 10.35
CA TYR A 324 -27.15 -3.44 9.81
C TYR A 324 -28.12 -2.88 8.76
N SER A 325 -28.20 -1.55 8.71
CA SER A 325 -28.88 -0.83 7.62
C SER A 325 -28.30 -1.21 6.24
N GLU A 326 -29.10 -1.08 5.20
CA GLU A 326 -28.68 -1.38 3.82
C GLU A 326 -27.41 -0.61 3.42
N ALA A 327 -27.26 0.64 3.87
CA ALA A 327 -26.10 1.46 3.59
C ALA A 327 -24.82 0.87 4.20
N ILE A 328 -24.86 0.43 5.46
CA ILE A 328 -23.73 -0.24 6.13
C ILE A 328 -23.47 -1.60 5.47
N ARG A 329 -24.50 -2.40 5.21
CA ARG A 329 -24.36 -3.69 4.52
C ARG A 329 -23.68 -3.54 3.17
N LYS A 330 -24.04 -2.52 2.40
CA LYS A 330 -23.46 -2.24 1.09
C LYS A 330 -21.94 -1.98 1.20
N VAL A 331 -21.52 -1.20 2.16
CA VAL A 331 -20.09 -0.89 2.39
C VAL A 331 -19.33 -2.13 2.87
N ILE A 332 -19.89 -2.91 3.81
CA ILE A 332 -19.26 -4.16 4.27
C ILE A 332 -19.16 -5.18 3.13
N TYR A 333 -20.21 -5.30 2.31
CA TYR A 333 -20.26 -6.26 1.21
C TYR A 333 -19.43 -5.83 0.00
N THR A 334 -19.26 -4.52 -0.24
CA THR A 334 -18.38 -4.01 -1.29
C THR A 334 -16.91 -4.23 -0.93
N THR A 335 -16.56 -5.49 -0.67
CA THR A 335 -15.21 -5.97 -0.34
C THR A 335 -14.16 -5.70 -1.43
N ASN A 336 -14.49 -4.89 -2.45
CA ASN A 336 -13.53 -4.41 -3.45
C ASN A 336 -12.27 -3.80 -2.82
N ALA A 337 -12.36 -3.32 -1.56
CA ALA A 337 -11.22 -2.80 -0.83
C ALA A 337 -10.17 -3.87 -0.57
N ILE A 338 -10.55 -4.90 0.18
CA ILE A 338 -9.65 -5.98 0.58
C ILE A 338 -9.36 -6.93 -0.59
N GLU A 339 -10.34 -7.19 -1.48
CA GLU A 339 -10.11 -8.00 -2.68
C GLU A 339 -9.14 -7.36 -3.65
N SER A 340 -9.22 -6.04 -3.83
CA SER A 340 -8.26 -5.29 -4.64
C SER A 340 -6.84 -5.41 -4.07
N LEU A 341 -6.69 -5.23 -2.75
CA LEU A 341 -5.41 -5.42 -2.06
C LEU A 341 -4.91 -6.86 -2.23
N ASN A 342 -5.77 -7.85 -1.96
CA ASN A 342 -5.44 -9.26 -2.09
C ASN A 342 -5.02 -9.65 -3.51
N SER A 343 -5.67 -9.07 -4.52
CA SER A 343 -5.31 -9.29 -5.92
C SER A 343 -3.88 -8.82 -6.20
N VAL A 344 -3.51 -7.61 -5.75
CA VAL A 344 -2.15 -7.05 -5.91
C VAL A 344 -1.13 -7.91 -5.18
N ILE A 345 -1.40 -8.25 -3.93
CA ILE A 345 -0.52 -9.09 -3.10
C ILE A 345 -0.35 -10.47 -3.72
N ARG A 346 -1.46 -11.14 -4.08
CA ARG A 346 -1.41 -12.48 -4.71
C ARG A 346 -0.66 -12.46 -6.02
N HIS A 347 -0.77 -11.40 -6.82
CA HIS A 347 0.01 -11.26 -8.04
C HIS A 347 1.52 -11.19 -7.76
N ALA A 348 1.93 -10.40 -6.77
CA ALA A 348 3.33 -10.30 -6.35
C ALA A 348 3.88 -11.61 -5.77
N ILE A 349 3.06 -12.33 -4.96
CA ILE A 349 3.44 -13.61 -4.33
C ILE A 349 3.48 -14.74 -5.35
N LYS A 350 2.52 -14.82 -6.29
CA LYS A 350 2.37 -15.93 -7.24
C LYS A 350 3.60 -16.14 -8.11
N LYS A 351 4.28 -15.05 -8.48
CA LYS A 351 5.53 -15.12 -9.23
C LYS A 351 6.66 -15.79 -8.43
N ARG A 352 6.67 -15.58 -7.11
CA ARG A 352 7.62 -16.19 -6.19
C ARG A 352 7.01 -17.43 -5.55
N LYS A 353 7.18 -18.59 -6.14
CA LYS A 353 6.66 -19.85 -5.63
C LYS A 353 7.08 -20.13 -4.18
N VAL A 354 8.31 -19.76 -3.80
CA VAL A 354 8.89 -19.91 -2.46
C VAL A 354 9.77 -18.70 -2.15
N PHE A 355 9.58 -18.10 -0.98
CA PHE A 355 10.45 -17.03 -0.49
C PHE A 355 11.70 -17.61 0.19
N PRO A 356 12.88 -16.99 0.01
CA PRO A 356 14.10 -17.48 0.64
C PRO A 356 14.11 -17.33 2.17
N ILE A 357 13.56 -16.22 2.70
CA ILE A 357 13.52 -15.86 4.13
C ILE A 357 12.30 -14.97 4.42
N ASP A 358 11.94 -14.85 5.70
CA ASP A 358 10.80 -14.03 6.17
C ASP A 358 10.96 -12.54 5.82
N GLU A 359 12.19 -11.97 5.89
CA GLU A 359 12.45 -10.58 5.51
C GLU A 359 12.10 -10.32 4.04
N SER A 360 12.34 -11.28 3.16
CA SER A 360 11.98 -11.14 1.73
C SER A 360 10.46 -11.12 1.54
N VAL A 361 9.69 -11.78 2.41
CA VAL A 361 8.23 -11.68 2.44
C VAL A 361 7.82 -10.26 2.83
N LYS A 362 8.34 -9.76 3.96
CA LYS A 362 8.02 -8.42 4.47
C LYS A 362 8.28 -7.33 3.42
N LYS A 363 9.44 -7.39 2.73
CA LYS A 363 9.79 -6.45 1.65
C LYS A 363 8.79 -6.46 0.51
N VAL A 364 8.49 -7.63 -0.05
CA VAL A 364 7.56 -7.76 -1.18
C VAL A 364 6.17 -7.30 -0.78
N MET A 365 5.69 -7.74 0.39
CA MET A 365 4.39 -7.36 0.90
C MET A 365 4.29 -5.85 1.09
N ARG A 366 5.26 -5.23 1.77
CA ARG A 366 5.27 -3.77 2.00
C ARG A 366 5.25 -2.98 0.70
N LEU A 367 6.11 -3.34 -0.25
CA LEU A 367 6.17 -2.65 -1.54
C LEU A 367 4.91 -2.86 -2.37
N ALA A 368 4.31 -4.06 -2.34
CA ALA A 368 3.02 -4.32 -2.99
C ALA A 368 1.89 -3.51 -2.36
N ILE A 369 1.83 -3.44 -1.02
CA ILE A 369 0.88 -2.63 -0.26
C ILE A 369 1.06 -1.15 -0.60
N GLN A 370 2.28 -0.63 -0.59
CA GLN A 370 2.59 0.75 -0.93
C GLN A 370 2.14 1.10 -2.35
N SER A 371 2.40 0.21 -3.31
CA SER A 371 1.93 0.40 -4.69
C SER A 371 0.39 0.36 -4.80
N ALA A 372 -0.29 -0.42 -3.97
CA ALA A 372 -1.75 -0.47 -3.93
C ALA A 372 -2.32 0.80 -3.27
N SER A 373 -1.74 1.24 -2.14
CA SER A 373 -2.23 2.39 -1.36
C SER A 373 -2.14 3.71 -2.12
N GLN A 374 -1.19 3.86 -3.04
CA GLN A 374 -1.12 5.03 -3.93
C GLN A 374 -2.37 5.24 -4.79
N LYS A 375 -3.16 4.18 -4.99
CA LYS A 375 -4.42 4.22 -5.74
C LYS A 375 -5.65 4.48 -4.86
N TRP A 376 -5.47 4.54 -3.55
CA TRP A 376 -6.56 4.74 -2.59
C TRP A 376 -6.77 6.24 -2.32
N THR A 377 -7.08 6.97 -3.36
CA THR A 377 -7.23 8.44 -3.30
C THR A 377 -8.66 8.89 -3.02
N MET A 378 -9.62 7.98 -3.15
CA MET A 378 -11.04 8.29 -2.99
C MET A 378 -11.64 7.47 -1.86
N PRO A 379 -12.59 8.04 -1.08
CA PRO A 379 -13.36 7.29 -0.11
C PRO A 379 -14.19 6.18 -0.77
N LEU A 380 -14.69 5.26 0.04
CA LEU A 380 -15.61 4.23 -0.41
C LEU A 380 -16.88 4.87 -0.98
N GLN A 381 -17.42 4.24 -2.03
CA GLN A 381 -18.69 4.68 -2.62
C GLN A 381 -19.81 4.64 -1.56
N ASP A 382 -20.67 5.64 -1.56
CA ASP A 382 -21.79 5.82 -0.63
C ASP A 382 -21.38 5.93 0.86
N TRP A 383 -20.09 6.24 1.13
CA TRP A 383 -19.56 6.33 2.48
C TRP A 383 -20.32 7.30 3.38
N ARG A 384 -20.64 8.49 2.87
CA ARG A 384 -21.37 9.50 3.66
C ARG A 384 -22.70 8.99 4.20
N ILE A 385 -23.45 8.22 3.38
CA ILE A 385 -24.73 7.62 3.78
C ILE A 385 -24.49 6.54 4.84
N ALA A 386 -23.48 5.69 4.63
CA ALA A 386 -23.11 4.66 5.60
C ALA A 386 -22.64 5.29 6.91
N MET A 387 -21.80 6.34 6.87
CA MET A 387 -21.30 7.01 8.07
C MET A 387 -22.41 7.66 8.89
N SER A 388 -23.41 8.27 8.25
CA SER A 388 -24.59 8.77 8.96
C SER A 388 -25.33 7.66 9.71
N ARG A 389 -25.37 6.43 9.16
CA ARG A 389 -25.95 5.26 9.83
C ARG A 389 -25.05 4.75 10.96
N PHE A 390 -23.74 4.72 10.78
CA PHE A 390 -22.81 4.39 11.85
C PHE A 390 -23.00 5.28 13.08
N ILE A 391 -23.18 6.58 12.88
CA ILE A 391 -23.43 7.53 13.97
C ILE A 391 -24.72 7.22 14.70
N ILE A 392 -25.80 6.84 13.98
CA ILE A 392 -27.09 6.50 14.58
C ILE A 392 -27.02 5.17 15.33
N GLU A 393 -26.40 4.16 14.72
CA GLU A 393 -26.39 2.79 15.24
C GLU A 393 -25.34 2.59 16.34
N PHE A 394 -24.21 3.32 16.30
CA PHE A 394 -23.07 3.18 17.23
C PHE A 394 -22.75 4.45 18.04
N GLY A 395 -23.49 5.53 17.85
CA GLY A 395 -23.18 6.84 18.45
C GLY A 395 -23.19 6.88 19.98
N ASP A 396 -23.86 5.94 20.62
CA ASP A 396 -23.85 5.83 22.10
C ASP A 396 -22.62 5.09 22.62
N CYS A 397 -22.02 4.23 21.81
CA CYS A 397 -20.79 3.49 22.15
C CYS A 397 -19.51 4.31 21.95
N CYS A 398 -19.55 5.36 21.12
CA CYS A 398 -18.37 6.13 20.73
C CYS A 398 -18.57 7.64 20.97
N GLY A 399 -18.29 8.12 22.18
CA GLY A 399 -18.35 9.56 22.53
C GLY A 399 -17.52 10.45 21.57
N GLN A 400 -16.46 9.92 20.95
CA GLN A 400 -15.63 10.62 19.97
C GLN A 400 -16.30 10.77 18.59
N LEU A 401 -17.22 9.89 18.19
CA LEU A 401 -17.99 10.03 16.95
C LEU A 401 -18.88 11.28 16.96
N LYS A 402 -19.45 11.62 18.14
CA LYS A 402 -20.26 12.83 18.32
C LYS A 402 -19.44 14.11 18.23
N LEU A 403 -18.18 14.08 18.67
CA LEU A 403 -17.26 15.23 18.62
C LEU A 403 -16.72 15.48 17.20
N ALA A 404 -16.34 14.44 16.46
CA ALA A 404 -15.85 14.57 15.09
C ALA A 404 -16.93 15.12 14.14
N THR A 405 -18.17 14.60 14.23
CA THR A 405 -19.29 15.08 13.41
C THR A 405 -19.81 16.48 13.81
N ALA A 406 -19.74 16.85 15.09
CA ALA A 406 -20.10 18.21 15.51
C ALA A 406 -19.10 19.24 14.95
N LEU A 407 -17.81 18.92 14.93
CA LEU A 407 -16.76 19.79 14.39
C LEU A 407 -16.87 19.94 12.85
N GLU A 408 -17.14 18.86 12.12
CA GLU A 408 -17.35 18.92 10.66
C GLU A 408 -18.64 19.66 10.28
N PHE A 409 -19.73 19.45 11.03
CA PHE A 409 -20.99 20.19 10.81
C PHE A 409 -20.84 21.69 11.10
N PHE A 410 -20.01 22.08 12.07
CA PHE A 410 -19.67 23.46 12.34
C PHE A 410 -18.77 24.07 11.25
N GLN A 411 -17.76 23.35 10.78
CA GLN A 411 -16.87 23.83 9.70
C GLN A 411 -17.62 24.01 8.36
N TYR A 412 -18.54 23.10 7.99
CA TYR A 412 -19.31 23.20 6.74
C TYR A 412 -20.36 24.31 6.78
N ARG A 413 -20.98 24.58 7.92
CA ARG A 413 -22.00 25.63 8.05
C ARG A 413 -21.40 27.05 8.06
N PHE A 414 -20.12 27.16 8.41
CA PHE A 414 -19.40 28.45 8.40
C PHE A 414 -18.64 28.72 7.11
N SER A 415 -18.28 27.72 6.31
CA SER A 415 -17.60 27.94 5.02
C SER A 415 -18.54 28.38 3.90
N ASP A 416 -19.81 27.97 3.92
CA ASP A 416 -20.80 28.36 2.89
C ASP A 416 -21.52 29.68 3.21
N SER A 417 -21.42 30.23 4.42
CA SER A 417 -22.13 31.44 4.82
C SER A 417 -21.28 32.72 4.85
N PHE A 418 -19.96 32.62 4.82
CA PHE A 418 -19.06 33.78 4.84
C PHE A 418 -17.84 33.55 3.97
N GLY A 419 -17.80 34.18 2.81
CA GLY A 419 -16.58 34.38 2.04
C GLY A 419 -15.64 35.36 2.77
N GLY A 420 -14.90 34.89 3.76
CA GLY A 420 -13.92 35.68 4.51
C GLY A 420 -13.33 34.90 5.69
N ASN A 421 -12.02 35.08 5.92
CA ASN A 421 -11.24 34.46 6.97
C ASN A 421 -11.95 34.44 8.35
N PRO A 422 -11.97 33.33 9.08
CA PRO A 422 -12.57 33.27 10.41
C PRO A 422 -11.71 34.02 11.44
N PRO A 423 -12.31 34.75 12.40
CA PRO A 423 -11.59 35.33 13.52
C PRO A 423 -11.15 34.24 14.50
N LEU A 424 -9.90 34.34 14.93
CA LEU A 424 -9.34 33.54 16.02
C LEU A 424 -10.06 33.86 17.36
N TYR A 425 -10.98 33.02 17.79
CA TYR A 425 -11.48 33.01 19.16
C TYR A 425 -10.72 31.98 19.99
N SER A 426 -9.92 32.50 20.91
CA SER A 426 -9.33 31.71 22.00
C SER A 426 -10.45 31.29 22.96
N CYS A 427 -10.87 30.04 22.96
CA CYS A 427 -11.71 29.45 24.02
C CYS A 427 -10.80 29.05 25.18
N GLY A 428 -10.82 29.87 26.24
CA GLY A 428 -10.34 29.49 27.56
C GLY A 428 -11.28 28.43 28.15
N LEU A 429 -10.82 27.21 28.32
CA LEU A 429 -11.42 26.19 29.18
C LEU A 429 -10.86 26.36 30.59
N SER A 430 -11.60 27.08 31.47
CA SER A 430 -11.47 26.92 32.92
C SER A 430 -12.59 25.98 33.39
N ALA A 431 -12.14 24.95 34.05
CA ALA A 431 -12.75 24.03 35.02
C ALA A 431 -14.28 24.08 35.27
N LEU A 432 -14.94 22.95 35.01
CA LEU A 432 -15.82 22.28 35.97
C LEU A 432 -15.88 20.79 35.62
#